data_4c6fba9e4d14f9fd12ee34f285870e46
#
_entry.id   4c6fba9e4d14f9fd12ee34f285870e46
#
_cell.length_a   1.000
_cell.length_b   1.000
_cell.length_c   1.000
_cell.angle_alpha   90.00
_cell.angle_beta   90.00
_cell.angle_gamma   90.00
#
_symmetry.space_group_name_H-M   'P 1'
#
loop_
_entity.id
_entity.type
_entity.pdbx_description
1 polymer ?
#
loop_
_entity_poly.entity_id
_entity_poly.type
_entity_poly.pdbx_seq_one_letter_code
_entity_poly.pdbx_strand_id
1 'polypeptide(L)'
;LGRLDRVVHAPARLGALTALLVEGPLDYTALRERLGVPDGSLHLHLGKLEKRRLVAAVETSGGRRPRTTYRLTAAGRKALSDYLAAVRHWEGAVAQFFPDPRRGTARRRRINARASEPPG
;
A
#
# COMPACT_ATOMS: atom_id res chain seq x y z
N LEU A 1 10.13 16.42 8.73
CA LEU A 1 9.20 15.60 7.93
C LEU A 1 9.90 14.37 7.42
N GLY A 2 9.26 13.21 7.52
CA GLY A 2 9.79 11.95 7.03
C GLY A 2 9.89 11.93 5.51
N ARG A 3 10.93 11.30 5.00
CA ARG A 3 11.11 11.10 3.57
C ARG A 3 10.18 10.00 3.07
N LEU A 4 9.51 10.26 1.95
CA LEU A 4 8.75 9.24 1.24
C LEU A 4 9.69 8.50 0.29
N ASP A 5 9.80 7.19 0.45
CA ASP A 5 10.62 6.35 -0.42
C ASP A 5 10.05 6.40 -1.84
N ARG A 6 10.85 6.86 -2.80
CA ARG A 6 10.42 7.04 -4.18
C ARG A 6 10.03 5.73 -4.86
N VAL A 7 10.66 4.63 -4.48
CA VAL A 7 10.32 3.33 -5.05
C VAL A 7 8.99 2.84 -4.52
N VAL A 8 8.73 3.05 -3.23
CA VAL A 8 7.44 2.69 -2.62
C VAL A 8 6.34 3.67 -3.00
N HIS A 9 6.69 4.96 -3.13
CA HIS A 9 5.76 6.05 -3.42
C HIS A 9 5.30 6.06 -4.88
N ALA A 10 4.64 5.01 -5.29
CA ALA A 10 3.99 4.90 -6.60
C ALA A 10 2.79 3.97 -6.43
N PRO A 11 1.60 4.36 -6.91
CA PRO A 11 0.38 3.59 -6.64
C PRO A 11 0.49 2.10 -6.97
N ALA A 12 1.05 1.75 -8.12
CA ALA A 12 1.17 0.35 -8.51
C ALA A 12 2.15 -0.42 -7.62
N ARG A 13 3.28 0.18 -7.26
CA ARG A 13 4.27 -0.46 -6.39
C ARG A 13 3.78 -0.57 -4.96
N LEU A 14 3.15 0.48 -4.46
CA LEU A 14 2.52 0.46 -3.14
C LEU A 14 1.42 -0.60 -3.08
N GLY A 15 0.60 -0.68 -4.13
CA GLY A 15 -0.44 -1.71 -4.24
C GLY A 15 0.14 -3.12 -4.26
N ALA A 16 1.23 -3.34 -5.00
CA ALA A 16 1.89 -4.65 -5.06
C ALA A 16 2.43 -5.07 -3.69
N LEU A 17 3.13 -4.17 -3.00
CA LEU A 17 3.65 -4.46 -1.67
C LEU A 17 2.53 -4.76 -0.68
N THR A 18 1.45 -4.00 -0.75
CA THR A 18 0.28 -4.19 0.12
C THR A 18 -0.40 -5.53 -0.15
N ALA A 19 -0.61 -5.87 -1.42
CA ALA A 19 -1.22 -7.15 -1.79
C ALA A 19 -0.39 -8.32 -1.28
N LEU A 20 0.93 -8.27 -1.44
CA LEU A 20 1.83 -9.31 -0.97
C LEU A 20 1.87 -9.39 0.57
N LEU A 21 1.71 -8.27 1.25
CA LEU A 21 1.63 -8.26 2.71
C LEU A 21 0.33 -8.92 3.21
N VAL A 22 -0.78 -8.56 2.60
CA VAL A 22 -2.12 -8.98 3.05
C VAL A 22 -2.43 -10.42 2.62
N GLU A 23 -2.16 -10.75 1.37
CA GLU A 23 -2.54 -12.05 0.80
C GLU A 23 -1.41 -13.09 0.82
N GLY A 24 -0.17 -12.65 1.04
CA GLY A 24 1.00 -13.52 0.94
C GLY A 24 1.51 -13.62 -0.49
N PRO A 25 2.33 -14.63 -0.81
CA PRO A 25 2.90 -14.75 -2.15
C PRO A 25 1.82 -14.83 -3.24
N LEU A 26 2.03 -14.08 -4.31
CA LEU A 26 1.12 -14.03 -5.45
C LEU A 26 1.91 -14.16 -6.74
N ASP A 27 1.34 -14.85 -7.73
CA ASP A 27 1.96 -14.92 -9.05
C ASP A 27 1.68 -13.63 -9.84
N TYR A 28 2.36 -13.50 -10.97
CA TYR A 28 2.24 -12.31 -11.82
C TYR A 28 0.80 -12.04 -12.25
N THR A 29 0.09 -13.08 -12.65
CA THR A 29 -1.30 -12.96 -13.11
C THR A 29 -2.21 -12.45 -11.99
N ALA A 30 -2.06 -13.00 -10.79
CA ALA A 30 -2.83 -12.56 -9.63
C ALA A 30 -2.54 -11.10 -9.29
N LEU A 31 -1.28 -10.68 -9.30
CA LEU A 31 -0.91 -9.28 -9.07
C LEU A 31 -1.51 -8.36 -10.11
N ARG A 32 -1.45 -8.75 -11.38
CA ARG A 32 -2.04 -7.97 -12.47
C ARG A 32 -3.54 -7.77 -12.26
N GLU A 33 -4.25 -8.82 -11.88
CA GLU A 33 -5.68 -8.75 -11.61
C GLU A 33 -6.00 -7.85 -10.42
N ARG A 34 -5.22 -7.95 -9.35
CA ARG A 34 -5.41 -7.13 -8.14
C ARG A 34 -5.18 -5.66 -8.40
N LEU A 35 -4.15 -5.33 -9.19
CA LEU A 35 -3.73 -3.95 -9.39
C LEU A 35 -4.41 -3.26 -10.58
N GLY A 36 -4.90 -4.04 -11.54
CA GLY A 36 -5.57 -3.50 -12.72
C GLY A 36 -4.68 -2.61 -13.59
N VAL A 37 -3.35 -2.83 -13.56
CA VAL A 37 -2.40 -2.04 -14.35
C VAL A 37 -2.07 -2.76 -15.66
N PRO A 38 -1.66 -2.03 -16.71
CA PRO A 38 -1.23 -2.67 -17.96
C PRO A 38 -0.01 -3.56 -17.75
N ASP A 39 0.07 -4.64 -18.51
CA ASP A 39 1.15 -5.63 -18.45
C ASP A 39 2.56 -5.02 -18.49
N GLY A 40 2.83 -4.17 -19.46
CA GLY A 40 4.15 -3.55 -19.59
C GLY A 40 4.53 -2.72 -18.37
N SER A 41 3.56 -2.03 -17.78
CA SER A 41 3.78 -1.24 -16.57
C SER A 41 4.07 -2.12 -15.35
N LEU A 42 3.37 -3.22 -15.22
CA LEU A 42 3.54 -4.11 -14.07
C LEU A 42 4.95 -4.72 -14.06
N HIS A 43 5.46 -5.16 -15.20
CA HIS A 43 6.84 -5.66 -15.31
C HIS A 43 7.86 -4.65 -14.83
N LEU A 44 7.70 -3.38 -15.23
CA LEU A 44 8.60 -2.31 -14.82
C LEU A 44 8.52 -2.06 -13.31
N HIS A 45 7.32 -2.04 -12.77
CA HIS A 45 7.13 -1.81 -11.34
C HIS A 45 7.70 -2.95 -10.50
N LEU A 46 7.44 -4.20 -10.89
CA LEU A 46 7.98 -5.35 -10.19
C LEU A 46 9.50 -5.42 -10.30
N GLY A 47 10.04 -5.07 -11.47
CA GLY A 47 11.49 -4.99 -11.67
C GLY A 47 12.17 -3.99 -10.74
N LYS A 48 11.55 -2.82 -10.53
CA LYS A 48 12.06 -1.82 -9.58
C LYS A 48 12.04 -2.32 -8.14
N LEU A 49 11.00 -3.05 -7.76
CA LEU A 49 10.90 -3.65 -6.43
C LEU A 49 11.94 -4.75 -6.22
N GLU A 50 12.15 -5.60 -7.22
CA GLU A 50 13.18 -6.65 -7.17
C GLU A 50 14.58 -6.06 -7.06
N LYS A 51 14.86 -5.02 -7.84
CA LYS A 51 16.16 -4.34 -7.83
C LYS A 51 16.51 -3.81 -6.45
N ARG A 52 15.52 -3.33 -5.72
CA ARG A 52 15.67 -2.86 -4.34
C ARG A 52 15.56 -4.01 -3.32
N ARG A 53 15.35 -5.24 -3.79
CA ARG A 53 15.16 -6.42 -2.94
C ARG A 53 13.99 -6.28 -1.96
N LEU A 54 12.98 -5.53 -2.34
CA LEU A 54 11.74 -5.40 -1.56
C LEU A 54 10.81 -6.56 -1.80
N VAL A 55 10.90 -7.17 -2.96
CA VAL A 55 10.21 -8.42 -3.30
C VAL A 55 11.24 -9.42 -3.83
N ALA A 56 10.94 -10.70 -3.67
CA ALA A 56 11.71 -11.79 -4.26
C ALA A 56 10.82 -12.51 -5.26
N ALA A 57 11.37 -12.79 -6.44
CA ALA A 57 10.68 -13.52 -7.49
C ALA A 57 11.21 -14.94 -7.54
N VAL A 58 10.30 -15.90 -7.60
CA VAL A 58 10.65 -17.32 -7.75
C VAL A 58 9.94 -17.85 -8.98
N GLU A 59 10.71 -18.35 -9.93
CA GLU A 59 10.17 -19.04 -11.09
C GLU A 59 9.92 -20.49 -10.77
N THR A 60 8.69 -20.93 -11.02
CA THR A 60 8.32 -22.33 -10.84
C THR A 60 8.02 -22.93 -12.22
N SER A 61 8.69 -24.05 -12.52
CA SER A 61 8.56 -24.74 -13.80
C SER A 61 7.75 -26.02 -13.73
N GLY A 62 6.91 -26.17 -12.72
CA GLY A 62 6.04 -27.34 -12.59
C GLY A 62 4.76 -27.16 -13.37
N GLY A 63 4.76 -27.43 -14.67
CA GLY A 63 3.58 -27.31 -15.50
C GLY A 63 3.92 -26.88 -16.91
N ARG A 64 2.89 -26.62 -17.74
CA ARG A 64 3.06 -26.24 -19.15
C ARG A 64 3.66 -24.86 -19.35
N ARG A 65 3.56 -23.97 -18.36
CA ARG A 65 4.11 -22.61 -18.44
C ARG A 65 4.86 -22.29 -17.16
N PRO A 66 6.05 -21.69 -17.27
CA PRO A 66 6.74 -21.18 -16.08
C PRO A 66 5.88 -20.06 -15.46
N ARG A 67 5.77 -20.09 -14.15
CA ARG A 67 5.09 -19.05 -13.38
C ARG A 67 6.10 -18.34 -12.51
N THR A 68 6.00 -17.03 -12.47
CA THR A 68 6.79 -16.24 -11.55
C THR A 68 5.91 -15.86 -10.38
N THR A 69 6.33 -16.29 -9.19
CA THR A 69 5.65 -15.96 -7.93
C THR A 69 6.48 -14.95 -7.17
N TYR A 70 5.82 -13.92 -6.70
CA TYR A 70 6.46 -12.84 -5.93
C TYR A 70 6.11 -12.96 -4.46
N ARG A 71 7.06 -12.68 -3.60
CA ARG A 71 6.83 -12.61 -2.16
C ARG A 71 7.45 -11.35 -1.59
N LEU A 72 6.87 -10.84 -0.53
CA LEU A 72 7.40 -9.70 0.18
C LEU A 72 8.61 -10.14 1.01
N THR A 73 9.71 -9.43 0.89
CA THR A 73 10.88 -9.68 1.72
C THR A 73 10.77 -8.95 3.06
N ALA A 74 11.67 -9.28 4.00
CA ALA A 74 11.74 -8.52 5.25
C ALA A 74 12.05 -7.04 4.99
N ALA A 75 12.93 -6.76 4.02
CA ALA A 75 13.23 -5.39 3.61
C ALA A 75 12.02 -4.70 3.00
N GLY A 76 11.20 -5.43 2.21
CA GLY A 76 9.98 -4.91 1.65
C GLY A 76 8.94 -4.57 2.70
N ARG A 77 8.78 -5.44 3.69
CA ARG A 77 7.89 -5.21 4.82
C ARG A 77 8.31 -3.97 5.61
N LYS A 78 9.60 -3.83 5.87
CA LYS A 78 10.13 -2.66 6.57
C LYS A 78 9.92 -1.38 5.75
N ALA A 79 10.23 -1.41 4.46
CA ALA A 79 10.07 -0.24 3.59
C ALA A 79 8.60 0.21 3.53
N LEU A 80 7.66 -0.74 3.45
CA LEU A 80 6.23 -0.42 3.46
C LEU A 80 5.81 0.18 4.80
N SER A 81 6.26 -0.39 5.90
CA SER A 81 5.98 0.12 7.25
C SER A 81 6.52 1.54 7.43
N ASP A 82 7.76 1.77 7.03
CA ASP A 82 8.39 3.10 7.11
C ASP A 82 7.66 4.12 6.24
N TYR A 83 7.25 3.70 5.04
CA TYR A 83 6.47 4.56 4.14
C TYR A 83 5.14 4.97 4.78
N LEU A 84 4.41 4.02 5.35
CA LEU A 84 3.13 4.31 5.98
C LEU A 84 3.29 5.23 7.19
N ALA A 85 4.36 5.06 7.97
CA ALA A 85 4.67 5.96 9.08
C ALA A 85 4.96 7.39 8.57
N ALA A 86 5.70 7.51 7.47
CA ALA A 86 5.99 8.81 6.86
C ALA A 86 4.72 9.48 6.34
N VAL A 87 3.82 8.71 5.71
CA VAL A 87 2.53 9.22 5.21
C VAL A 87 1.69 9.74 6.38
N ARG A 88 1.62 9.01 7.48
CA ARG A 88 0.91 9.46 8.68
C ARG A 88 1.46 10.76 9.22
N HIS A 89 2.78 10.90 9.21
CA HIS A 89 3.45 12.11 9.64
C HIS A 89 3.06 13.29 8.74
N TRP A 90 3.07 13.09 7.42
CA TRP A 90 2.65 14.11 6.46
C TRP A 90 1.17 14.48 6.63
N GLU A 91 0.31 13.50 6.85
CA GLU A 91 -1.12 13.75 7.11
C GLU A 91 -1.30 14.64 8.34
N GLY A 92 -0.57 14.35 9.42
CA GLY A 92 -0.62 15.15 10.63
C GLY A 92 -0.17 16.58 10.40
N ALA A 93 0.90 16.78 9.64
CA ALA A 93 1.41 18.11 9.30
C ALA A 93 0.42 18.89 8.44
N VAL A 94 -0.16 18.24 7.43
CA VAL A 94 -1.13 18.85 6.51
C VAL A 94 -2.43 19.18 7.25
N ALA A 95 -2.88 18.34 8.15
CA ALA A 95 -4.12 18.51 8.88
C ALA A 95 -4.15 19.82 9.72
N GLN A 96 -2.98 20.36 10.06
CA GLN A 96 -2.90 21.64 10.76
C GLN A 96 -3.30 22.82 9.88
N PHE A 97 -3.04 22.71 8.57
CA PHE A 97 -3.30 23.78 7.61
C PHE A 97 -4.55 23.55 6.78
N PHE A 98 -4.88 22.29 6.55
CA PHE A 98 -6.02 21.86 5.72
C PHE A 98 -6.83 20.82 6.49
N PRO A 99 -7.74 21.23 7.38
CA PRO A 99 -8.53 20.27 8.15
C PRO A 99 -9.25 19.28 7.24
N ASP A 100 -9.15 17.99 7.57
CA ASP A 100 -9.82 16.94 6.82
C ASP A 100 -11.34 17.10 6.97
N PRO A 101 -12.09 17.26 5.86
CA PRO A 101 -13.56 17.35 5.92
C PRO A 101 -14.20 16.15 6.63
N ARG A 102 -13.59 14.97 6.54
CA ARG A 102 -14.09 13.78 7.22
C ARG A 102 -13.98 13.89 8.73
N ARG A 103 -12.88 14.46 9.24
CA ARG A 103 -12.70 14.70 10.67
C ARG A 103 -13.70 15.71 11.20
N GLY A 104 -13.93 16.79 10.45
CA GLY A 104 -14.94 17.77 10.79
C GLY A 104 -16.35 17.16 10.86
N THR A 105 -16.70 16.35 9.88
CA THR A 105 -17.99 15.67 9.83
C THR A 105 -18.16 14.68 10.99
N ALA A 106 -17.13 13.88 11.28
CA ALA A 106 -17.17 12.94 12.39
C ALA A 106 -17.30 13.66 13.73
N ARG A 107 -16.62 14.79 13.90
CA ARG A 107 -16.70 15.61 15.11
C ARG A 107 -18.10 16.20 15.29
N ARG A 108 -18.69 16.70 14.21
CA ARG A 108 -20.06 17.22 14.22
C ARG A 108 -21.08 16.14 14.56
N ARG A 109 -20.89 14.94 14.01
CA ARG A 109 -21.76 13.80 14.32
C ARG A 109 -21.69 13.41 15.80
N ARG A 110 -20.53 13.43 16.40
CA ARG A 110 -20.37 13.17 17.83
C ARG A 110 -21.07 14.20 18.69
N ILE A 111 -20.95 15.45 18.35
CA ILE A 111 -21.61 16.54 19.06
C ILE A 111 -23.14 16.40 18.92
N ASN A 112 -23.62 16.15 17.71
CA ASN A 112 -25.06 15.97 17.47
C ASN A 112 -25.61 14.74 18.18
N ALA A 113 -24.85 13.65 18.21
CA ALA A 113 -25.26 12.44 18.93
C ALA A 113 -25.42 12.71 20.42
N ARG A 114 -24.53 13.48 21.04
CA ARG A 114 -24.64 13.86 22.44
C ARG A 114 -25.83 14.80 22.68
N ALA A 115 -26.05 15.74 21.76
CA ALA A 115 -27.17 16.66 21.84
C ALA A 115 -28.53 15.98 21.70
N SER A 116 -28.59 14.86 20.99
CA SER A 116 -29.81 14.11 20.79
C SER A 116 -30.05 13.00 21.82
N GLU A 117 -29.11 12.75 22.71
CA GLU A 117 -29.31 11.80 23.80
C GLU A 117 -30.27 12.36 24.83
N PRO A 118 -31.29 11.60 25.24
CA PRO A 118 -32.20 12.06 26.29
C PRO A 118 -31.46 12.21 27.61
N PRO A 119 -31.74 13.28 28.38
CA PRO A 119 -31.14 13.44 29.68
C PRO A 119 -31.62 12.33 30.62
N GLY A 120 -30.64 11.61 31.14
CA GLY A 120 -31.05 10.51 32.01
C GLY A 120 -29.87 9.84 32.65
#